data_9e4bd146eaf033b9c2f83620344d904b
#
_entry.id   9e4bd146eaf033b9c2f83620344d904b
#
_cell.length_a   1.000
_cell.length_b   1.000
_cell.length_c   1.000
_cell.angle_alpha   90.00
_cell.angle_beta   90.00
_cell.angle_gamma   90.00
#
_symmetry.space_group_name_H-M   'P 1'
#
loop_
_entity.id
_entity.type
_entity.pdbx_description
1 polymer ?
#
loop_
_entity_poly.entity_id
_entity_poly.type
_entity_poly.pdbx_seq_one_letter_code
_entity_poly.pdbx_strand_id
1 'polypeptide(L)'
;MSVASWAGLFSVPAFAEQAKKRAKRCILLWLCGAPSQFETWDPKPGRISGGPFGAIPTRLPGVQFGELMPRVASIADQLAVVRSMKTNQSEHLQGIDLLNRGGAPRPPFVRPTLGSVLAQQLGQLDSPIPNFVLLDPAPHGNEFKEFKAGNWAGWLGAQYGPVRVGGEYRIEDVARQADLTADDHESRNALRRFLNRKFENERRSAAASSQNAVFERVKGLMSCAHLFDLERIPAKDRERYGPGNFAQHTLLARNLVENGAPFVMVANGMTWDSHVFHNEIYQMLVPELDRVIFHLINDLRERGLLEDTLVVMMGEFGRTPWMNQARGRDHYPNAWSLALAGCGIKRGVVVGETDADGVDVVGQAFNEKNLFATLFTALGIDPYAEYDLPNLPTFHRVEDRAEPIRAVLA
;
A
#
# COMPACT_ATOMS: atom_id res chain seq x y z
N MET A 1 -12.92 36.03 -46.07
CA MET A 1 -11.93 35.25 -45.25
C MET A 1 -12.69 34.60 -44.15
N SER A 2 -12.93 33.29 -44.25
CA SER A 2 -13.73 32.51 -43.31
C SER A 2 -12.85 32.09 -42.14
N VAL A 3 -13.26 32.47 -40.93
CA VAL A 3 -12.67 31.98 -39.69
C VAL A 3 -13.16 30.54 -39.49
N ALA A 4 -12.33 29.56 -39.78
CA ALA A 4 -12.61 28.16 -39.47
C ALA A 4 -12.61 27.95 -37.96
N SER A 5 -13.76 27.58 -37.41
CA SER A 5 -13.96 27.22 -36.03
C SER A 5 -13.22 25.92 -35.69
N TRP A 6 -12.24 26.01 -34.80
CA TRP A 6 -11.52 24.86 -34.21
C TRP A 6 -12.33 24.25 -33.02
N ALA A 7 -13.62 24.06 -33.19
CA ALA A 7 -14.47 23.46 -32.18
C ALA A 7 -14.90 22.06 -32.61
N GLY A 8 -14.03 21.08 -32.41
CA GLY A 8 -14.45 19.71 -32.69
C GLY A 8 -13.37 18.66 -32.75
N LEU A 9 -12.50 18.51 -31.73
CA LEU A 9 -11.57 17.37 -31.71
C LEU A 9 -11.19 16.79 -30.32
N PHE A 10 -11.83 17.20 -29.26
CA PHE A 10 -11.63 16.50 -27.98
C PHE A 10 -12.98 16.29 -27.27
N SER A 11 -13.49 15.07 -27.31
CA SER A 11 -14.61 14.72 -26.44
C SER A 11 -14.11 14.79 -25.00
N VAL A 12 -14.70 15.68 -24.20
CA VAL A 12 -14.38 15.89 -22.78
C VAL A 12 -14.29 14.58 -21.96
N PRO A 13 -15.14 13.53 -22.23
CA PRO A 13 -15.02 12.25 -21.59
C PRO A 13 -13.71 11.49 -21.89
N ALA A 14 -13.26 11.50 -23.13
CA ALA A 14 -12.00 10.80 -23.52
C ALA A 14 -10.77 11.47 -22.93
N PHE A 15 -10.75 12.79 -22.83
CA PHE A 15 -9.66 13.55 -22.21
C PHE A 15 -9.62 13.35 -20.70
N ALA A 16 -10.79 13.33 -20.04
CA ALA A 16 -10.90 13.05 -18.61
C ALA A 16 -10.49 11.60 -18.28
N GLU A 17 -10.83 10.65 -19.13
CA GLU A 17 -10.42 9.25 -18.98
C GLU A 17 -8.92 9.08 -19.20
N GLN A 18 -8.33 9.76 -20.17
CA GLN A 18 -6.90 9.75 -20.44
C GLN A 18 -6.10 10.46 -19.34
N ALA A 19 -6.64 11.54 -18.75
CA ALA A 19 -6.05 12.20 -17.57
C ALA A 19 -6.11 11.32 -16.33
N LYS A 20 -7.21 10.59 -16.12
CA LYS A 20 -7.31 9.58 -15.05
C LYS A 20 -6.27 8.45 -15.21
N LYS A 21 -5.99 7.99 -16.43
CA LYS A 21 -4.98 6.96 -16.72
C LYS A 21 -3.55 7.44 -16.45
N ARG A 22 -3.27 8.74 -16.54
CA ARG A 22 -1.94 9.32 -16.28
C ARG A 22 -1.69 9.73 -14.84
N ALA A 23 -2.71 9.72 -13.99
CA ALA A 23 -2.53 10.04 -12.59
C ALA A 23 -1.74 8.92 -11.87
N LYS A 24 -0.69 9.28 -11.15
CA LYS A 24 0.11 8.34 -10.38
C LYS A 24 -0.69 7.74 -9.22
N ARG A 25 -0.49 6.44 -8.99
CA ARG A 25 -1.20 5.66 -7.98
C ARG A 25 -0.26 4.71 -7.28
N CYS A 26 -0.68 4.18 -6.14
CA CYS A 26 0.08 3.14 -5.45
C CYS A 26 -0.86 2.09 -4.85
N ILE A 27 -0.51 0.82 -5.01
CA ILE A 27 -1.09 -0.30 -4.28
C ILE A 27 0.01 -0.87 -3.38
N LEU A 28 -0.24 -0.90 -2.08
CA LEU A 28 0.63 -1.54 -1.11
C LEU A 28 0.00 -2.85 -0.65
N LEU A 29 0.60 -3.98 -1.01
CA LEU A 29 0.29 -5.28 -0.44
C LEU A 29 1.12 -5.42 0.85
N TRP A 30 0.45 -5.21 1.98
CA TRP A 30 1.06 -5.29 3.30
C TRP A 30 0.91 -6.70 3.86
N LEU A 31 2.00 -7.45 3.84
CA LEU A 31 2.07 -8.84 4.28
C LEU A 31 2.38 -8.86 5.78
N CYS A 32 1.36 -8.54 6.57
CA CYS A 32 1.50 -8.35 8.01
C CYS A 32 1.85 -9.65 8.73
N GLY A 33 2.79 -9.56 9.67
CA GLY A 33 3.37 -10.72 10.29
C GLY A 33 4.72 -11.13 9.68
N ALA A 34 5.26 -10.30 8.77
CA ALA A 34 6.61 -10.43 8.25
C ALA A 34 6.86 -11.73 7.44
N PRO A 35 6.61 -11.73 6.14
CA PRO A 35 6.81 -12.90 5.29
C PRO A 35 8.29 -13.30 5.24
N SER A 36 8.55 -14.59 5.28
CA SER A 36 9.90 -15.13 5.15
C SER A 36 10.45 -14.92 3.73
N GLN A 37 11.65 -14.39 3.66
CA GLN A 37 12.41 -14.24 2.43
C GLN A 37 12.79 -15.59 1.81
N PHE A 38 12.92 -16.65 2.62
CA PHE A 38 13.41 -17.96 2.19
C PHE A 38 12.39 -18.71 1.31
N GLU A 39 11.13 -18.64 1.67
CA GLU A 39 10.06 -19.30 0.93
C GLU A 39 9.50 -18.44 -0.20
N THR A 40 10.04 -17.21 -0.36
CA THR A 40 9.58 -16.25 -1.36
C THR A 40 10.71 -15.79 -2.29
N TRP A 41 11.34 -14.67 -1.97
CA TRP A 41 12.19 -13.93 -2.91
C TRP A 41 13.66 -14.34 -2.89
N ASP A 42 14.17 -14.91 -1.80
CA ASP A 42 15.59 -15.25 -1.60
C ASP A 42 15.79 -16.67 -1.07
N PRO A 43 15.38 -17.71 -1.83
CA PRO A 43 15.50 -19.09 -1.40
C PRO A 43 16.95 -19.51 -1.23
N LYS A 44 17.21 -20.43 -0.28
CA LYS A 44 18.52 -21.01 0.00
C LYS A 44 18.46 -22.54 -0.15
N PRO A 45 18.23 -23.07 -1.36
CA PRO A 45 18.04 -24.51 -1.57
C PRO A 45 19.29 -25.30 -1.12
N GLY A 46 19.05 -26.40 -0.43
CA GLY A 46 20.13 -27.26 0.07
C GLY A 46 20.84 -26.74 1.31
N ARG A 47 20.45 -25.58 1.84
CA ARG A 47 20.91 -25.06 3.14
C ARG A 47 19.91 -25.35 4.24
N ILE A 48 20.37 -25.40 5.47
CA ILE A 48 19.46 -25.54 6.63
C ILE A 48 18.48 -24.40 6.71
N SER A 49 18.93 -23.19 6.37
CA SER A 49 18.09 -21.98 6.32
C SER A 49 17.02 -22.01 5.23
N GLY A 50 17.21 -22.76 4.14
CA GLY A 50 16.22 -22.91 3.07
C GLY A 50 14.99 -23.73 3.48
N GLY A 51 15.08 -24.49 4.58
CA GLY A 51 14.01 -25.37 5.01
C GLY A 51 13.74 -26.50 4.00
N PRO A 52 12.52 -27.08 3.99
CA PRO A 52 12.17 -28.20 3.13
C PRO A 52 11.81 -27.79 1.70
N PHE A 53 11.63 -26.50 1.44
CA PHE A 53 11.19 -26.02 0.13
C PHE A 53 12.37 -25.85 -0.83
N GLY A 54 12.10 -26.14 -2.10
CA GLY A 54 13.04 -25.93 -3.19
C GLY A 54 13.02 -24.49 -3.71
N ALA A 55 13.82 -24.30 -4.75
CA ALA A 55 13.84 -23.07 -5.54
C ALA A 55 13.59 -23.38 -7.00
N ILE A 56 12.91 -22.48 -7.70
CA ILE A 56 12.60 -22.59 -9.12
C ILE A 56 13.24 -21.47 -9.92
N PRO A 57 13.68 -21.74 -11.15
CA PRO A 57 14.13 -20.69 -12.05
C PRO A 57 13.02 -19.70 -12.36
N THR A 58 13.40 -18.44 -12.49
CA THR A 58 12.48 -17.39 -12.93
C THR A 58 12.69 -17.07 -14.41
N ARG A 59 11.86 -16.16 -14.92
CA ARG A 59 12.07 -15.60 -16.27
C ARG A 59 13.39 -14.82 -16.40
N LEU A 60 14.04 -14.46 -15.29
CA LEU A 60 15.36 -13.80 -15.29
C LEU A 60 16.46 -14.85 -15.19
N PRO A 61 17.41 -14.90 -16.15
CA PRO A 61 18.51 -15.85 -16.09
C PRO A 61 19.31 -15.75 -14.79
N GLY A 62 19.55 -16.89 -14.15
CA GLY A 62 20.31 -16.98 -12.90
C GLY A 62 19.56 -16.58 -11.63
N VAL A 63 18.32 -16.11 -11.74
CA VAL A 63 17.49 -15.74 -10.60
C VAL A 63 16.51 -16.86 -10.27
N GLN A 64 16.45 -17.22 -9.00
CA GLN A 64 15.49 -18.20 -8.47
C GLN A 64 14.59 -17.55 -7.43
N PHE A 65 13.32 -18.03 -7.35
CA PHE A 65 12.36 -17.76 -6.29
C PHE A 65 11.99 -19.07 -5.57
N GLY A 66 11.33 -18.97 -4.42
CA GLY A 66 10.79 -20.12 -3.73
C GLY A 66 9.87 -20.94 -4.63
N GLU A 67 9.90 -22.28 -4.51
CA GLU A 67 9.18 -23.18 -5.42
C GLU A 67 7.66 -23.01 -5.40
N LEU A 68 7.11 -22.41 -4.33
CA LEU A 68 5.69 -22.13 -4.17
C LEU A 68 5.22 -20.88 -4.97
N MET A 69 6.13 -20.21 -5.71
CA MET A 69 5.85 -18.98 -6.47
C MET A 69 5.98 -19.14 -8.01
N PRO A 70 5.43 -20.19 -8.65
CA PRO A 70 5.67 -20.45 -10.08
C PRO A 70 5.07 -19.39 -11.01
N ARG A 71 3.94 -18.78 -10.65
CA ARG A 71 3.31 -17.73 -11.46
C ARG A 71 4.13 -16.44 -11.41
N VAL A 72 4.53 -16.01 -10.22
CA VAL A 72 5.36 -14.82 -10.04
C VAL A 72 6.74 -15.02 -10.66
N ALA A 73 7.33 -16.21 -10.58
CA ALA A 73 8.57 -16.55 -11.27
C ALA A 73 8.45 -16.36 -12.79
N SER A 74 7.28 -16.66 -13.38
CA SER A 74 7.02 -16.48 -14.81
C SER A 74 6.89 -15.03 -15.27
N ILE A 75 6.70 -14.09 -14.35
CA ILE A 75 6.61 -12.65 -14.60
C ILE A 75 7.71 -11.85 -13.87
N ALA A 76 8.77 -12.51 -13.42
CA ALA A 76 9.87 -11.86 -12.70
C ALA A 76 10.51 -10.70 -13.49
N ASP A 77 10.43 -10.73 -14.82
CA ASP A 77 10.82 -9.66 -15.72
C ASP A 77 9.97 -8.38 -15.60
N GLN A 78 8.87 -8.40 -14.87
CA GLN A 78 8.04 -7.23 -14.58
C GLN A 78 8.33 -6.62 -13.20
N LEU A 79 9.17 -7.27 -12.40
CA LEU A 79 9.41 -6.93 -10.99
C LEU A 79 10.81 -6.38 -10.79
N ALA A 80 10.98 -5.59 -9.72
CA ALA A 80 12.24 -5.34 -9.07
C ALA A 80 12.20 -5.96 -7.66
N VAL A 81 13.15 -6.80 -7.34
CA VAL A 81 13.26 -7.45 -6.03
C VAL A 81 14.47 -6.87 -5.28
N VAL A 82 14.28 -6.47 -4.04
CA VAL A 82 15.36 -6.05 -3.13
C VAL A 82 15.57 -7.13 -2.09
N ARG A 83 16.75 -7.75 -2.06
CA ARG A 83 17.13 -8.84 -1.14
C ARG A 83 17.97 -8.36 0.04
N SER A 84 18.35 -7.10 0.06
CA SER A 84 19.29 -6.55 1.04
C SER A 84 18.65 -5.51 1.96
N MET A 85 17.38 -5.68 2.30
CA MET A 85 16.75 -4.88 3.33
C MET A 85 17.28 -5.25 4.71
N LYS A 86 17.58 -4.23 5.51
CA LYS A 86 18.03 -4.37 6.90
C LYS A 86 17.44 -3.23 7.73
N THR A 87 16.72 -3.57 8.79
CA THR A 87 16.11 -2.61 9.71
C THR A 87 16.53 -2.90 11.14
N ASN A 88 16.07 -2.12 12.09
CA ASN A 88 16.48 -2.24 13.49
C ASN A 88 15.32 -2.62 14.44
N GLN A 89 14.16 -2.99 13.87
CA GLN A 89 12.99 -3.37 14.66
C GLN A 89 12.64 -4.82 14.41
N SER A 90 12.49 -5.57 15.52
CA SER A 90 12.11 -6.98 15.52
C SER A 90 10.78 -7.23 16.24
N GLU A 91 10.07 -6.17 16.63
CA GLU A 91 8.74 -6.24 17.21
C GLU A 91 7.71 -5.71 16.22
N HIS A 92 6.57 -6.41 16.07
CA HIS A 92 5.59 -6.11 15.03
C HIS A 92 5.10 -4.66 15.07
N LEU A 93 4.65 -4.17 16.22
CA LEU A 93 4.09 -2.81 16.32
C LEU A 93 5.12 -1.74 15.93
N GLN A 94 6.34 -1.87 16.40
CA GLN A 94 7.43 -0.94 16.08
C GLN A 94 7.88 -1.09 14.62
N GLY A 95 7.95 -2.31 14.08
CA GLY A 95 8.29 -2.58 12.70
C GLY A 95 7.23 -2.04 11.73
N ILE A 96 5.94 -2.28 12.03
CA ILE A 96 4.81 -1.74 11.29
C ILE A 96 4.85 -0.21 11.28
N ASP A 97 5.05 0.42 12.44
CA ASP A 97 5.14 1.89 12.54
C ASP A 97 6.32 2.42 11.72
N LEU A 98 7.50 1.80 11.86
CA LEU A 98 8.71 2.17 11.13
C LEU A 98 8.53 2.10 9.61
N LEU A 99 8.00 0.98 9.10
CA LEU A 99 7.84 0.74 7.66
C LEU A 99 6.62 1.45 7.05
N ASN A 100 5.66 1.88 7.85
CA ASN A 100 4.57 2.73 7.38
C ASN A 100 4.89 4.22 7.41
N ARG A 101 5.86 4.67 8.22
CA ARG A 101 6.20 6.09 8.39
C ARG A 101 7.56 6.47 7.81
N GLY A 102 8.41 5.48 7.49
CA GLY A 102 9.75 5.72 6.93
C GLY A 102 10.75 6.33 7.92
N GLY A 103 10.54 6.13 9.21
CA GLY A 103 11.43 6.59 10.25
C GLY A 103 10.90 6.35 11.65
N ALA A 104 11.78 6.42 12.63
CA ALA A 104 11.44 6.17 14.03
C ALA A 104 10.45 7.23 14.59
N PRO A 105 9.60 6.85 15.56
CA PRO A 105 8.74 7.78 16.27
C PRO A 105 9.56 8.93 16.91
N ARG A 106 9.00 10.15 16.87
CA ARG A 106 9.59 11.35 17.51
C ARG A 106 8.57 12.04 18.41
N PRO A 107 8.20 11.45 19.55
CA PRO A 107 7.24 12.07 20.44
C PRO A 107 7.64 13.50 20.82
N PRO A 108 6.66 14.43 20.98
CA PRO A 108 5.21 14.20 20.89
C PRO A 108 4.64 14.20 19.47
N PHE A 109 5.47 14.30 18.45
CA PHE A 109 5.05 14.43 17.05
C PHE A 109 4.84 13.06 16.41
N VAL A 110 3.73 12.94 15.70
CA VAL A 110 3.40 11.75 14.93
C VAL A 110 3.67 12.01 13.46
N ARG A 111 4.63 11.29 12.89
CA ARG A 111 4.93 11.33 11.45
C ARG A 111 3.75 10.75 10.65
N PRO A 112 3.35 11.34 9.52
CA PRO A 112 2.35 10.74 8.65
C PRO A 112 2.85 9.42 8.05
N THR A 113 1.92 8.50 7.81
CA THR A 113 2.22 7.26 7.08
C THR A 113 2.45 7.53 5.59
N LEU A 114 3.08 6.58 4.88
CA LEU A 114 3.22 6.60 3.43
C LEU A 114 1.89 6.91 2.74
N GLY A 115 0.81 6.18 3.10
CA GLY A 115 -0.50 6.38 2.51
C GLY A 115 -1.06 7.77 2.71
N SER A 116 -0.82 8.37 3.86
CA SER A 116 -1.26 9.75 4.14
C SER A 116 -0.46 10.79 3.35
N VAL A 117 0.84 10.57 3.17
CA VAL A 117 1.67 11.43 2.30
C VAL A 117 1.22 11.29 0.85
N LEU A 118 0.98 10.07 0.36
CA LEU A 118 0.50 9.84 -1.01
C LEU A 118 -0.91 10.42 -1.22
N ALA A 119 -1.80 10.31 -0.23
CA ALA A 119 -3.11 10.94 -0.27
C ALA A 119 -3.02 12.48 -0.39
N GLN A 120 -2.03 13.09 0.26
CA GLN A 120 -1.77 14.53 0.17
C GLN A 120 -1.17 14.93 -1.19
N GLN A 121 -0.20 14.16 -1.68
CA GLN A 121 0.60 14.54 -2.85
C GLN A 121 -0.07 14.18 -4.17
N LEU A 122 -0.83 13.10 -4.22
CA LEU A 122 -1.45 12.56 -5.43
C LEU A 122 -2.97 12.70 -5.45
N GLY A 123 -3.58 12.88 -4.29
CA GLY A 123 -5.03 12.94 -4.14
C GLY A 123 -5.61 14.35 -4.32
N GLN A 124 -6.93 14.39 -4.46
CA GLN A 124 -7.73 15.63 -4.50
C GLN A 124 -8.76 15.57 -3.37
N LEU A 125 -8.84 16.63 -2.56
CA LEU A 125 -9.74 16.65 -1.40
C LEU A 125 -11.23 16.70 -1.78
N ASP A 126 -11.55 17.16 -2.97
CA ASP A 126 -12.89 17.23 -3.54
C ASP A 126 -13.27 15.97 -4.35
N SER A 127 -12.35 15.01 -4.49
CA SER A 127 -12.64 13.73 -5.13
C SER A 127 -13.70 12.95 -4.33
N PRO A 128 -14.72 12.37 -5.01
CA PRO A 128 -15.66 11.47 -4.36
C PRO A 128 -14.97 10.16 -3.94
N ILE A 129 -13.90 9.77 -4.61
CA ILE A 129 -13.14 8.55 -4.30
C ILE A 129 -12.14 8.89 -3.20
N PRO A 130 -12.09 8.10 -2.10
CA PRO A 130 -11.14 8.33 -1.04
C PRO A 130 -9.69 8.27 -1.53
N ASN A 131 -8.88 9.25 -1.10
CA ASN A 131 -7.48 9.33 -1.49
C ASN A 131 -6.59 8.27 -0.83
N PHE A 132 -7.03 7.71 0.28
CA PHE A 132 -6.40 6.61 0.96
C PHE A 132 -7.46 5.59 1.40
N VAL A 133 -7.37 4.38 0.86
CA VAL A 133 -8.23 3.25 1.24
C VAL A 133 -7.37 2.17 1.90
N LEU A 134 -7.77 1.72 3.08
CA LEU A 134 -7.21 0.56 3.75
C LEU A 134 -8.22 -0.59 3.70
N LEU A 135 -7.87 -1.63 2.98
CA LEU A 135 -8.61 -2.88 2.89
C LEU A 135 -8.00 -3.87 3.89
N ASP A 136 -8.69 -4.09 4.99
CA ASP A 136 -8.21 -4.93 6.09
C ASP A 136 -9.22 -6.05 6.35
N PRO A 137 -8.89 -7.32 6.03
CA PRO A 137 -9.83 -8.43 6.16
C PRO A 137 -10.05 -8.90 7.59
N ALA A 138 -9.19 -8.50 8.53
CA ALA A 138 -9.17 -9.12 9.84
C ALA A 138 -9.88 -8.31 10.92
N PRO A 139 -10.99 -8.82 11.49
CA PRO A 139 -11.53 -8.29 12.73
C PRO A 139 -10.64 -8.60 13.95
N HIS A 140 -9.60 -9.42 13.79
CA HIS A 140 -8.84 -10.03 14.89
C HIS A 140 -7.39 -9.52 15.04
N GLY A 141 -6.90 -8.72 14.09
CA GLY A 141 -5.57 -8.14 14.17
C GLY A 141 -5.58 -6.87 15.01
N ASN A 142 -4.84 -6.87 16.13
CA ASN A 142 -4.63 -5.66 16.93
C ASN A 142 -3.60 -4.72 16.31
N GLU A 143 -2.92 -5.12 15.23
CA GLU A 143 -1.73 -4.49 14.67
C GLU A 143 -1.98 -3.06 14.22
N PHE A 144 -3.18 -2.80 13.72
CA PHE A 144 -3.58 -1.45 13.34
C PHE A 144 -4.50 -0.75 14.36
N LYS A 145 -4.83 -1.38 15.51
CA LYS A 145 -5.64 -0.73 16.55
C LYS A 145 -4.96 0.49 17.15
N GLU A 146 -3.63 0.48 17.23
CA GLU A 146 -2.85 1.62 17.72
C GLU A 146 -2.81 2.78 16.73
N PHE A 147 -3.03 2.51 15.46
CA PHE A 147 -3.29 3.53 14.46
C PHE A 147 -4.74 4.02 14.55
N LYS A 148 -5.10 4.64 15.68
CA LYS A 148 -6.40 5.30 15.82
C LYS A 148 -6.60 6.33 14.71
N ALA A 149 -7.85 6.61 14.37
CA ALA A 149 -8.18 7.70 13.46
C ALA A 149 -7.41 8.96 13.89
N GLY A 150 -6.68 9.62 13.05
CA GLY A 150 -5.79 10.74 13.38
C GLY A 150 -4.31 10.39 13.53
N ASN A 151 -3.96 9.18 13.94
CA ASN A 151 -2.53 8.80 14.01
C ASN A 151 -1.95 8.45 12.64
N TRP A 152 -2.74 7.97 11.67
CA TRP A 152 -2.28 7.65 10.32
C TRP A 152 -1.68 8.85 9.61
N ALA A 153 -2.40 9.96 9.65
CA ALA A 153 -2.02 11.17 8.95
C ALA A 153 -1.02 12.05 9.74
N GLY A 154 -0.81 11.73 11.01
CA GLY A 154 0.09 12.51 11.85
C GLY A 154 -0.20 14.01 11.76
N TRP A 155 0.83 14.81 11.56
CA TRP A 155 0.71 16.27 11.46
C TRP A 155 0.00 16.77 10.17
N LEU A 156 -0.23 15.91 9.16
CA LEU A 156 -0.96 16.30 7.94
C LEU A 156 -2.45 16.53 8.19
N GLY A 157 -2.99 15.95 9.27
CA GLY A 157 -4.41 16.07 9.62
C GLY A 157 -5.29 14.94 9.07
N ALA A 158 -6.42 14.72 9.74
CA ALA A 158 -7.29 13.55 9.53
C ALA A 158 -7.87 13.42 8.11
N GLN A 159 -7.92 14.51 7.34
CA GLN A 159 -8.37 14.52 5.94
C GLN A 159 -7.50 13.64 5.03
N TYR A 160 -6.28 13.33 5.41
CA TYR A 160 -5.37 12.46 4.68
C TYR A 160 -5.24 11.05 5.28
N GLY A 161 -6.02 10.74 6.31
CA GLY A 161 -6.08 9.40 6.88
C GLY A 161 -6.86 8.42 6.01
N PRO A 162 -6.80 7.09 6.29
CA PRO A 162 -7.51 6.09 5.51
C PRO A 162 -9.03 6.13 5.69
N VAL A 163 -9.75 5.72 4.64
CA VAL A 163 -11.05 5.07 4.77
C VAL A 163 -10.77 3.59 4.95
N ARG A 164 -11.21 3.01 6.05
CA ARG A 164 -11.04 1.58 6.34
C ARG A 164 -12.26 0.80 5.85
N VAL A 165 -11.99 -0.30 5.16
CA VAL A 165 -13.02 -1.19 4.62
C VAL A 165 -12.65 -2.63 4.97
N GLY A 166 -13.60 -3.39 5.47
CA GLY A 166 -13.39 -4.75 5.96
C GLY A 166 -13.44 -4.85 7.49
N GLY A 167 -13.42 -6.05 8.02
CA GLY A 167 -13.62 -6.30 9.44
C GLY A 167 -15.00 -5.87 9.93
N GLU A 168 -15.03 -4.99 10.93
CA GLU A 168 -16.26 -4.41 11.48
C GLU A 168 -16.79 -3.23 10.64
N TYR A 169 -15.98 -2.72 9.71
CA TYR A 169 -16.32 -1.55 8.89
C TYR A 169 -16.93 -1.99 7.57
N ARG A 170 -18.25 -1.94 7.48
CA ARG A 170 -18.98 -2.19 6.25
C ARG A 170 -19.32 -0.89 5.56
N ILE A 171 -19.24 -0.87 4.24
CA ILE A 171 -19.71 0.28 3.44
C ILE A 171 -21.22 0.48 3.57
N GLU A 172 -21.94 -0.55 3.96
CA GLU A 172 -23.35 -0.49 4.32
C GLU A 172 -23.67 0.61 5.36
N ASP A 173 -22.74 0.89 6.27
CA ASP A 173 -22.89 1.92 7.30
C ASP A 173 -22.81 3.36 6.72
N VAL A 174 -22.41 3.54 5.49
CA VAL A 174 -22.45 4.84 4.79
C VAL A 174 -23.68 5.00 3.90
N ALA A 175 -24.56 4.01 3.85
CA ALA A 175 -25.84 4.14 3.17
C ALA A 175 -26.72 5.17 3.90
N ARG A 176 -27.42 5.98 3.10
CA ARG A 176 -28.41 6.90 3.67
C ARG A 176 -29.53 6.08 4.34
N GLN A 177 -29.93 6.48 5.55
CA GLN A 177 -31.08 5.87 6.24
C GLN A 177 -32.31 5.93 5.34
N ALA A 178 -33.09 4.86 5.31
CA ALA A 178 -34.19 4.68 4.37
C ALA A 178 -35.31 5.73 4.55
N ASP A 179 -35.47 6.24 5.76
CA ASP A 179 -36.46 7.28 6.14
C ASP A 179 -36.01 8.70 5.83
N LEU A 180 -34.74 8.91 5.42
CA LEU A 180 -34.18 10.22 5.12
C LEU A 180 -34.19 10.45 3.60
N THR A 181 -34.95 11.45 3.14
CA THR A 181 -34.96 11.84 1.73
C THR A 181 -33.62 12.46 1.30
N ALA A 182 -33.37 12.56 0.01
CA ALA A 182 -32.16 13.23 -0.52
C ALA A 182 -32.15 14.71 -0.12
N ASP A 183 -33.31 15.36 -0.17
CA ASP A 183 -33.48 16.79 0.12
C ASP A 183 -33.30 17.07 1.62
N ASP A 184 -33.82 16.19 2.50
CA ASP A 184 -33.57 16.29 3.95
C ASP A 184 -32.09 16.15 4.27
N HIS A 185 -31.42 15.19 3.63
CA HIS A 185 -30.00 14.98 3.82
C HIS A 185 -29.18 16.20 3.39
N GLU A 186 -29.48 16.78 2.22
CA GLU A 186 -28.78 17.99 1.73
C GLU A 186 -29.11 19.21 2.59
N SER A 187 -30.34 19.38 3.05
CA SER A 187 -30.75 20.45 3.95
C SER A 187 -30.00 20.37 5.29
N ARG A 188 -29.88 19.18 5.90
CA ARG A 188 -29.09 18.96 7.10
C ARG A 188 -27.62 19.27 6.88
N ASN A 189 -27.05 18.88 5.74
CA ASN A 189 -25.67 19.18 5.39
C ASN A 189 -25.45 20.70 5.15
N ALA A 190 -26.39 21.39 4.55
CA ALA A 190 -26.31 22.83 4.35
C ALA A 190 -26.33 23.58 5.70
N LEU A 191 -27.21 23.17 6.62
CA LEU A 191 -27.25 23.72 7.97
C LEU A 191 -25.94 23.45 8.73
N ARG A 192 -25.42 22.22 8.67
CA ARG A 192 -24.14 21.86 9.27
C ARG A 192 -23.00 22.74 8.74
N ARG A 193 -22.90 22.90 7.41
CA ARG A 193 -21.88 23.77 6.78
C ARG A 193 -22.00 25.23 7.22
N PHE A 194 -23.22 25.72 7.36
CA PHE A 194 -23.47 27.08 7.84
C PHE A 194 -22.99 27.26 9.29
N LEU A 195 -23.38 26.36 10.18
CA LEU A 195 -22.98 26.40 11.60
C LEU A 195 -21.47 26.25 11.77
N ASN A 196 -20.82 25.33 11.03
CA ASN A 196 -19.38 25.14 11.10
C ASN A 196 -18.62 26.38 10.60
N ARG A 197 -19.05 27.00 9.49
CA ARG A 197 -18.42 28.27 9.01
C ARG A 197 -18.56 29.39 10.02
N LYS A 198 -19.71 29.50 10.67
CA LYS A 198 -19.91 30.50 11.73
C LYS A 198 -18.94 30.23 12.90
N PHE A 199 -18.80 28.97 13.32
CA PHE A 199 -17.88 28.57 14.39
C PHE A 199 -16.40 28.79 14.01
N GLU A 200 -16.01 28.49 12.76
CA GLU A 200 -14.66 28.74 12.25
C GLU A 200 -14.31 30.22 12.28
N ASN A 201 -15.23 31.07 11.81
CA ASN A 201 -15.03 32.53 11.79
C ASN A 201 -14.92 33.13 13.21
N GLU A 202 -15.69 32.62 14.15
CA GLU A 202 -15.73 33.13 15.51
C GLU A 202 -14.54 32.63 16.38
N ARG A 203 -14.06 31.40 16.13
CA ARG A 203 -13.08 30.74 17.00
C ARG A 203 -11.76 30.37 16.33
N ARG A 204 -11.61 30.59 15.01
CA ARG A 204 -10.41 30.25 14.21
C ARG A 204 -9.89 28.83 14.50
N SER A 205 -10.79 27.87 14.66
CA SER A 205 -10.48 26.51 15.10
C SER A 205 -10.20 25.59 13.89
N ALA A 206 -8.99 25.05 13.81
CA ALA A 206 -8.64 24.01 12.83
C ALA A 206 -9.48 22.71 12.99
N ALA A 207 -10.10 22.50 14.14
CA ALA A 207 -10.97 21.35 14.40
C ALA A 207 -12.25 21.38 13.54
N ALA A 208 -12.82 22.56 13.28
CA ALA A 208 -14.05 22.69 12.48
C ALA A 208 -13.78 22.42 10.99
N SER A 209 -12.64 22.87 10.44
CA SER A 209 -12.24 22.57 9.08
C SER A 209 -11.97 21.08 8.86
N SER A 210 -11.32 20.42 9.83
CA SER A 210 -11.10 18.97 9.81
C SER A 210 -12.41 18.20 9.83
N GLN A 211 -13.39 18.64 10.62
CA GLN A 211 -14.71 18.03 10.71
C GLN A 211 -15.48 18.16 9.39
N ASN A 212 -15.45 19.33 8.76
CA ASN A 212 -16.04 19.52 7.43
C ASN A 212 -15.43 18.60 6.39
N ALA A 213 -14.11 18.48 6.35
CA ALA A 213 -13.41 17.58 5.42
C ALA A 213 -13.83 16.11 5.61
N VAL A 214 -14.01 15.64 6.86
CA VAL A 214 -14.50 14.28 7.13
C VAL A 214 -15.92 14.08 6.60
N PHE A 215 -16.82 15.04 6.79
CA PHE A 215 -18.20 14.93 6.27
C PHE A 215 -18.26 14.94 4.74
N GLU A 216 -17.49 15.78 4.06
CA GLU A 216 -17.43 15.75 2.59
C GLU A 216 -16.84 14.44 2.06
N ARG A 217 -15.88 13.83 2.77
CA ARG A 217 -15.39 12.48 2.45
C ARG A 217 -16.48 11.41 2.61
N VAL A 218 -17.27 11.46 3.69
CA VAL A 218 -18.40 10.52 3.87
C VAL A 218 -19.41 10.67 2.74
N LYS A 219 -19.75 11.91 2.35
CA LYS A 219 -20.64 12.18 1.21
C LYS A 219 -20.05 11.64 -0.10
N GLY A 220 -18.77 11.86 -0.35
CA GLY A 220 -18.04 11.28 -1.49
C GLY A 220 -18.11 9.76 -1.48
N LEU A 221 -17.82 9.14 -0.34
CA LEU A 221 -17.87 7.68 -0.17
C LEU A 221 -19.27 7.12 -0.46
N MET A 222 -20.34 7.78 0.02
CA MET A 222 -21.71 7.39 -0.31
C MET A 222 -21.99 7.40 -1.81
N SER A 223 -21.44 8.35 -2.56
CA SER A 223 -21.63 8.45 -4.02
C SER A 223 -20.84 7.39 -4.81
N CYS A 224 -19.72 6.91 -4.27
CA CYS A 224 -18.86 5.91 -4.89
C CYS A 224 -18.93 4.52 -4.22
N ALA A 225 -19.87 4.30 -3.30
CA ALA A 225 -20.03 3.03 -2.58
C ALA A 225 -20.10 1.80 -3.51
N HIS A 226 -20.66 1.97 -4.70
CA HIS A 226 -20.74 0.91 -5.72
C HIS A 226 -19.36 0.41 -6.19
N LEU A 227 -18.29 1.18 -6.04
CA LEU A 227 -16.93 0.77 -6.41
C LEU A 227 -16.34 -0.26 -5.44
N PHE A 228 -16.90 -0.35 -4.25
CA PHE A 228 -16.48 -1.27 -3.21
C PHE A 228 -17.28 -2.58 -3.21
N ASP A 229 -18.30 -2.67 -4.04
CA ASP A 229 -19.15 -3.85 -4.18
C ASP A 229 -18.47 -4.90 -5.07
N LEU A 230 -17.94 -5.95 -4.46
CA LEU A 230 -17.28 -7.05 -5.15
C LEU A 230 -18.20 -7.77 -6.14
N GLU A 231 -19.51 -7.80 -5.87
CA GLU A 231 -20.46 -8.47 -6.78
C GLU A 231 -20.62 -7.76 -8.12
N ARG A 232 -20.24 -6.48 -8.20
CA ARG A 232 -20.18 -5.72 -9.45
C ARG A 232 -18.94 -6.01 -10.28
N ILE A 233 -17.91 -6.62 -9.68
CA ILE A 233 -16.74 -7.09 -10.42
C ILE A 233 -17.10 -8.42 -11.09
N PRO A 234 -16.77 -8.62 -12.38
CA PRO A 234 -17.10 -9.84 -13.08
C PRO A 234 -16.67 -11.11 -12.32
N ALA A 235 -17.56 -12.09 -12.22
CA ALA A 235 -17.29 -13.34 -11.50
C ALA A 235 -15.99 -14.01 -11.96
N LYS A 236 -15.71 -13.99 -13.28
CA LYS A 236 -14.45 -14.49 -13.86
C LYS A 236 -13.21 -13.85 -13.21
N ASP A 237 -13.25 -12.56 -12.89
CA ASP A 237 -12.13 -11.87 -12.24
C ASP A 237 -12.02 -12.30 -10.77
N ARG A 238 -13.15 -12.45 -10.08
CA ARG A 238 -13.21 -12.92 -8.70
C ARG A 238 -12.67 -14.35 -8.55
N GLU A 239 -13.05 -15.24 -9.45
CA GLU A 239 -12.62 -16.65 -9.46
C GLU A 239 -11.11 -16.79 -9.68
N ARG A 240 -10.53 -16.04 -10.62
CA ARG A 240 -9.09 -16.16 -10.92
C ARG A 240 -8.19 -15.61 -9.83
N TYR A 241 -8.61 -14.55 -9.08
CA TYR A 241 -7.87 -14.12 -7.89
C TYR A 241 -7.98 -15.13 -6.75
N GLY A 242 -9.11 -15.82 -6.63
CA GLY A 242 -9.38 -16.83 -5.61
C GLY A 242 -10.31 -16.34 -4.51
N PRO A 243 -10.83 -17.24 -3.68
CA PRO A 243 -11.89 -16.94 -2.71
C PRO A 243 -11.40 -16.27 -1.41
N GLY A 244 -10.08 -16.23 -1.17
CA GLY A 244 -9.53 -15.66 0.07
C GLY A 244 -9.78 -14.15 0.20
N ASN A 245 -9.93 -13.67 1.42
CA ASN A 245 -10.17 -12.25 1.67
C ASN A 245 -9.05 -11.36 1.11
N PHE A 246 -7.80 -11.77 1.28
CA PHE A 246 -6.65 -11.05 0.73
C PHE A 246 -6.71 -10.96 -0.80
N ALA A 247 -7.09 -12.05 -1.45
CA ALA A 247 -7.26 -12.10 -2.89
C ALA A 247 -8.38 -11.18 -3.39
N GLN A 248 -9.55 -11.22 -2.76
CA GLN A 248 -10.70 -10.39 -3.11
C GLN A 248 -10.44 -8.90 -2.81
N HIS A 249 -9.75 -8.59 -1.72
CA HIS A 249 -9.35 -7.22 -1.42
C HIS A 249 -8.28 -6.70 -2.40
N THR A 250 -7.38 -7.55 -2.88
CA THR A 250 -6.42 -7.13 -3.93
C THR A 250 -7.13 -6.86 -5.25
N LEU A 251 -8.12 -7.67 -5.60
CA LEU A 251 -8.97 -7.39 -6.76
C LEU A 251 -9.74 -6.07 -6.60
N LEU A 252 -10.26 -5.81 -5.40
CA LEU A 252 -10.93 -4.55 -5.08
C LEU A 252 -9.95 -3.36 -5.17
N ALA A 253 -8.71 -3.51 -4.68
CA ALA A 253 -7.67 -2.48 -4.80
C ALA A 253 -7.38 -2.14 -6.27
N ARG A 254 -7.28 -3.16 -7.15
CA ARG A 254 -7.16 -2.96 -8.59
C ARG A 254 -8.35 -2.14 -9.15
N ASN A 255 -9.59 -2.50 -8.77
CA ASN A 255 -10.78 -1.78 -9.19
C ASN A 255 -10.79 -0.32 -8.70
N LEU A 256 -10.38 -0.07 -7.46
CA LEU A 256 -10.33 1.27 -6.89
C LEU A 256 -9.28 2.17 -7.58
N VAL A 257 -8.08 1.67 -7.85
CA VAL A 257 -7.07 2.46 -8.57
C VAL A 257 -7.45 2.68 -10.03
N GLU A 258 -8.10 1.72 -10.68
CA GLU A 258 -8.67 1.89 -12.03
C GLU A 258 -9.67 3.03 -12.07
N ASN A 259 -10.43 3.23 -11.00
CA ASN A 259 -11.39 4.32 -10.86
C ASN A 259 -10.80 5.62 -10.28
N GLY A 260 -9.51 5.64 -9.97
CA GLY A 260 -8.79 6.87 -9.62
C GLY A 260 -8.41 7.01 -8.15
N ALA A 261 -8.52 5.97 -7.32
CA ALA A 261 -7.96 6.01 -5.97
C ALA A 261 -6.44 6.14 -6.02
N PRO A 262 -5.84 7.17 -5.42
CA PRO A 262 -4.39 7.38 -5.50
C PRO A 262 -3.59 6.38 -4.67
N PHE A 263 -4.13 5.93 -3.54
CA PHE A 263 -3.44 4.97 -2.69
C PHE A 263 -4.43 3.95 -2.07
N VAL A 264 -4.11 2.68 -2.26
CA VAL A 264 -4.83 1.57 -1.64
C VAL A 264 -3.83 0.65 -0.95
N MET A 265 -4.02 0.42 0.34
CA MET A 265 -3.28 -0.55 1.12
C MET A 265 -4.17 -1.78 1.35
N VAL A 266 -3.67 -2.94 1.00
CA VAL A 266 -4.31 -4.23 1.27
C VAL A 266 -3.50 -4.94 2.33
N ALA A 267 -4.08 -5.12 3.50
CA ALA A 267 -3.48 -5.88 4.60
C ALA A 267 -4.12 -7.26 4.71
N ASN A 268 -3.41 -8.25 5.19
CA ASN A 268 -3.92 -9.61 5.36
C ASN A 268 -3.93 -10.10 6.82
N GLY A 269 -3.89 -9.18 7.77
CA GLY A 269 -3.74 -9.51 9.19
C GLY A 269 -2.38 -10.14 9.48
N MET A 270 -2.18 -10.65 10.70
CA MET A 270 -0.91 -11.26 11.16
C MET A 270 -0.68 -12.69 10.63
N THR A 271 -1.15 -13.01 9.45
CA THR A 271 -1.11 -14.38 8.91
C THR A 271 0.31 -14.90 8.66
N TRP A 272 1.28 -13.98 8.42
CA TRP A 272 2.66 -14.34 8.16
C TRP A 272 3.49 -14.55 9.43
N ASP A 273 2.93 -14.29 10.63
CA ASP A 273 3.61 -14.48 11.91
C ASP A 273 3.66 -15.94 12.32
N SER A 274 4.64 -16.67 11.83
CA SER A 274 4.73 -18.13 11.85
C SER A 274 5.76 -18.66 12.85
N HIS A 275 5.59 -18.32 14.13
CA HIS A 275 6.43 -18.84 15.23
C HIS A 275 6.27 -20.35 15.48
N VAL A 276 5.23 -20.96 14.91
CA VAL A 276 4.93 -22.39 15.00
C VAL A 276 4.47 -22.88 13.62
N PHE A 277 4.74 -24.13 13.29
CA PHE A 277 4.27 -24.79 12.07
C PHE A 277 4.51 -23.97 10.78
N HIS A 278 5.67 -23.34 10.67
CA HIS A 278 6.00 -22.42 9.59
C HIS A 278 5.76 -23.01 8.20
N ASN A 279 6.23 -24.23 7.98
CA ASN A 279 6.15 -24.87 6.67
C ASN A 279 4.71 -25.12 6.24
N GLU A 280 3.88 -25.59 7.16
CA GLU A 280 2.46 -25.87 6.92
C GLU A 280 1.69 -24.57 6.62
N ILE A 281 1.99 -23.48 7.33
CA ILE A 281 1.42 -22.17 7.10
C ILE A 281 1.82 -21.64 5.73
N TYR A 282 3.10 -21.74 5.36
CA TYR A 282 3.60 -21.20 4.09
C TYR A 282 3.13 -22.00 2.88
N GLN A 283 2.87 -23.30 3.02
CA GLN A 283 2.20 -24.10 1.98
C GLN A 283 0.81 -23.57 1.62
N MET A 284 0.14 -22.88 2.52
CA MET A 284 -1.18 -22.26 2.26
C MET A 284 -1.05 -20.81 1.78
N LEU A 285 -0.19 -20.01 2.42
CA LEU A 285 -0.12 -18.57 2.17
C LEU A 285 0.62 -18.22 0.88
N VAL A 286 1.75 -18.87 0.58
CA VAL A 286 2.58 -18.50 -0.56
C VAL A 286 1.89 -18.76 -1.90
N PRO A 287 1.16 -19.87 -2.12
CA PRO A 287 0.39 -20.05 -3.37
C PRO A 287 -0.74 -19.04 -3.57
N GLU A 288 -1.36 -18.53 -2.49
CA GLU A 288 -2.32 -17.44 -2.60
C GLU A 288 -1.61 -16.14 -3.01
N LEU A 289 -0.50 -15.81 -2.36
CA LEU A 289 0.33 -14.65 -2.69
C LEU A 289 0.82 -14.70 -4.15
N ASP A 290 1.32 -15.84 -4.59
CA ASP A 290 1.78 -16.10 -5.96
C ASP A 290 0.67 -15.78 -6.99
N ARG A 291 -0.53 -16.31 -6.76
CA ARG A 291 -1.70 -16.07 -7.61
C ARG A 291 -2.11 -14.61 -7.63
N VAL A 292 -2.19 -13.98 -6.46
CA VAL A 292 -2.65 -12.61 -6.29
C VAL A 292 -1.70 -11.63 -7.00
N ILE A 293 -0.39 -11.73 -6.76
CA ILE A 293 0.61 -10.87 -7.40
C ILE A 293 0.56 -11.05 -8.93
N PHE A 294 0.54 -12.30 -9.41
CA PHE A 294 0.49 -12.59 -10.83
C PHE A 294 -0.71 -11.92 -11.52
N HIS A 295 -1.91 -12.08 -10.96
CA HIS A 295 -3.10 -11.49 -11.56
C HIS A 295 -3.12 -9.97 -11.44
N LEU A 296 -2.70 -9.40 -10.31
CA LEU A 296 -2.65 -7.96 -10.13
C LEU A 296 -1.71 -7.30 -11.17
N ILE A 297 -0.49 -7.80 -11.31
CA ILE A 297 0.50 -7.23 -12.24
C ILE A 297 0.03 -7.35 -13.69
N ASN A 298 -0.49 -8.52 -14.08
CA ASN A 298 -1.00 -8.72 -15.44
C ASN A 298 -2.23 -7.84 -15.72
N ASP A 299 -3.17 -7.73 -14.77
CA ASP A 299 -4.35 -6.88 -14.92
C ASP A 299 -3.99 -5.41 -15.10
N LEU A 300 -3.08 -4.90 -14.28
CA LEU A 300 -2.63 -3.52 -14.39
C LEU A 300 -1.92 -3.29 -15.73
N ARG A 301 -1.12 -4.25 -16.19
CA ARG A 301 -0.44 -4.18 -17.49
C ARG A 301 -1.43 -4.19 -18.65
N GLU A 302 -2.36 -5.15 -18.68
CA GLU A 302 -3.35 -5.30 -19.75
C GLU A 302 -4.29 -4.10 -19.85
N ARG A 303 -4.57 -3.43 -18.73
CA ARG A 303 -5.38 -2.21 -18.65
C ARG A 303 -4.60 -0.93 -18.95
N GLY A 304 -3.27 -1.04 -19.16
CA GLY A 304 -2.40 0.13 -19.37
C GLY A 304 -2.25 1.01 -18.13
N LEU A 305 -2.39 0.42 -16.93
CA LEU A 305 -2.31 1.12 -15.65
C LEU A 305 -0.97 0.91 -14.93
N LEU A 306 -0.20 -0.12 -15.31
CA LEU A 306 1.02 -0.50 -14.58
C LEU A 306 2.08 0.61 -14.61
N GLU A 307 2.20 1.34 -15.72
CA GLU A 307 3.18 2.43 -15.86
C GLU A 307 2.91 3.61 -14.90
N ASP A 308 1.67 3.77 -14.46
CA ASP A 308 1.25 4.84 -13.57
C ASP A 308 0.87 4.33 -12.17
N THR A 309 0.96 3.04 -11.92
CA THR A 309 0.64 2.41 -10.63
C THR A 309 1.88 1.74 -10.05
N LEU A 310 2.39 2.28 -8.94
CA LEU A 310 3.41 1.62 -8.14
C LEU A 310 2.77 0.50 -7.32
N VAL A 311 3.28 -0.72 -7.45
CA VAL A 311 2.90 -1.86 -6.62
C VAL A 311 4.04 -2.19 -5.69
N VAL A 312 3.77 -2.20 -4.39
CA VAL A 312 4.73 -2.51 -3.33
C VAL A 312 4.27 -3.77 -2.60
N MET A 313 5.14 -4.74 -2.45
CA MET A 313 4.89 -6.02 -1.79
C MET A 313 5.91 -6.20 -0.67
N MET A 314 5.49 -5.97 0.58
CA MET A 314 6.39 -6.02 1.74
C MET A 314 5.67 -6.33 3.04
N GLY A 315 6.42 -6.76 4.04
CA GLY A 315 6.04 -6.76 5.45
C GLY A 315 6.96 -5.86 6.26
N GLU A 316 6.92 -6.02 7.59
CA GLU A 316 7.66 -5.17 8.52
C GLU A 316 9.13 -5.58 8.73
N PHE A 317 9.49 -6.85 8.50
CA PHE A 317 10.84 -7.44 8.53
C PHE A 317 10.81 -8.85 7.89
N GLY A 318 11.85 -9.65 8.08
CA GLY A 318 11.96 -11.03 7.60
C GLY A 318 11.86 -12.05 8.72
N ARG A 319 12.26 -13.30 8.40
CA ARG A 319 12.25 -14.42 9.33
C ARG A 319 13.64 -15.01 9.51
N THR A 320 13.88 -15.61 10.71
CA THR A 320 15.18 -16.20 11.05
C THR A 320 15.63 -17.27 10.06
N PRO A 321 16.93 -17.35 9.75
CA PRO A 321 17.49 -18.43 8.92
C PRO A 321 17.33 -19.83 9.55
N TRP A 322 17.13 -19.90 10.83
CA TRP A 322 16.94 -21.15 11.58
C TRP A 322 15.51 -21.31 12.05
N MET A 323 15.09 -22.56 12.18
CA MET A 323 13.82 -22.91 12.82
C MET A 323 13.99 -22.93 14.33
N ASN A 324 12.97 -22.45 15.05
CA ASN A 324 12.89 -22.59 16.49
C ASN A 324 12.38 -24.00 16.91
N GLN A 325 12.29 -24.25 18.21
CA GLN A 325 11.87 -25.56 18.76
C GLN A 325 10.42 -25.95 18.41
N ALA A 326 9.57 -24.94 18.09
CA ALA A 326 8.19 -25.15 17.69
C ALA A 326 8.02 -25.28 16.15
N ARG A 327 9.11 -25.50 15.41
CA ARG A 327 9.15 -25.57 13.95
C ARG A 327 8.65 -24.30 13.26
N GLY A 328 8.87 -23.17 13.92
CA GLY A 328 8.58 -21.83 13.40
C GLY A 328 9.85 -21.06 13.09
N ARG A 329 9.69 -19.89 12.48
CA ARG A 329 10.76 -18.90 12.34
C ARG A 329 10.41 -17.65 13.14
N ASP A 330 11.38 -17.14 13.88
CA ASP A 330 11.22 -15.93 14.67
C ASP A 330 11.50 -14.68 13.83
N HIS A 331 11.35 -13.49 14.43
CA HIS A 331 11.53 -12.22 13.75
C HIS A 331 12.99 -11.97 13.37
N TYR A 332 13.23 -11.46 12.16
CA TYR A 332 14.58 -11.20 11.69
C TYR A 332 14.70 -9.92 10.87
N PRO A 333 15.11 -8.81 11.47
CA PRO A 333 15.24 -7.54 10.76
C PRO A 333 16.58 -7.37 10.01
N ASN A 334 17.56 -8.27 10.24
CA ASN A 334 18.93 -8.10 9.75
C ASN A 334 19.10 -8.37 8.25
N ALA A 335 18.24 -9.21 7.67
CA ALA A 335 18.25 -9.54 6.25
C ALA A 335 16.85 -9.95 5.82
N TRP A 336 16.23 -9.18 4.92
CA TRP A 336 14.89 -9.49 4.41
C TRP A 336 14.68 -8.90 3.02
N SER A 337 13.57 -9.26 2.39
CA SER A 337 13.32 -8.95 0.99
C SER A 337 11.95 -8.33 0.78
N LEU A 338 11.85 -7.50 -0.26
CA LEU A 338 10.59 -6.95 -0.77
C LEU A 338 10.59 -6.96 -2.30
N ALA A 339 9.41 -6.78 -2.90
CA ALA A 339 9.30 -6.62 -4.33
C ALA A 339 8.50 -5.36 -4.71
N LEU A 340 8.87 -4.78 -5.84
CA LEU A 340 8.28 -3.57 -6.41
C LEU A 340 7.91 -3.83 -7.87
N ALA A 341 6.89 -3.13 -8.37
CA ALA A 341 6.56 -3.14 -9.80
C ALA A 341 5.90 -1.83 -10.23
N GLY A 342 5.93 -1.57 -11.51
CA GLY A 342 5.15 -0.50 -12.13
C GLY A 342 5.83 0.87 -12.08
N CYS A 343 5.04 1.89 -11.86
CA CYS A 343 5.42 3.31 -11.95
C CYS A 343 6.82 3.63 -11.45
N GLY A 344 7.71 4.10 -12.35
CA GLY A 344 9.07 4.54 -12.00
C GLY A 344 10.02 3.41 -11.54
N ILE A 345 9.59 2.15 -11.57
CA ILE A 345 10.37 0.99 -11.17
C ILE A 345 10.96 0.30 -12.40
N LYS A 346 12.25 0.03 -12.34
CA LYS A 346 12.97 -0.73 -13.35
C LYS A 346 12.54 -2.19 -13.33
N ARG A 347 12.20 -2.71 -14.48
CA ARG A 347 11.73 -4.08 -14.65
C ARG A 347 12.87 -5.08 -14.71
N GLY A 348 12.64 -6.28 -14.18
CA GLY A 348 13.52 -7.42 -14.34
C GLY A 348 14.85 -7.28 -13.61
N VAL A 349 14.87 -6.70 -12.43
CA VAL A 349 16.10 -6.54 -11.64
C VAL A 349 15.95 -7.17 -10.25
N VAL A 350 17.06 -7.74 -9.78
CA VAL A 350 17.23 -8.17 -8.39
C VAL A 350 18.40 -7.38 -7.82
N VAL A 351 18.20 -6.70 -6.71
CA VAL A 351 19.18 -5.80 -6.11
C VAL A 351 19.52 -6.28 -4.71
N GLY A 352 20.83 -6.31 -4.45
CA GLY A 352 21.37 -6.82 -3.19
C GLY A 352 21.32 -8.34 -3.11
N GLU A 353 22.06 -8.86 -2.17
CA GLU A 353 22.16 -10.28 -1.88
C GLU A 353 22.38 -10.51 -0.39
N THR A 354 22.03 -11.68 0.09
CA THR A 354 22.39 -12.18 1.40
C THR A 354 23.47 -13.27 1.28
N ASP A 355 24.16 -13.56 2.35
CA ASP A 355 25.13 -14.65 2.38
C ASP A 355 24.49 -16.02 2.04
N ALA A 356 25.32 -17.03 1.94
CA ALA A 356 24.89 -18.35 1.52
C ALA A 356 23.78 -18.96 2.38
N ASP A 357 23.70 -18.56 3.64
CA ASP A 357 22.71 -19.04 4.61
C ASP A 357 21.61 -17.99 4.90
N GLY A 358 21.68 -16.80 4.27
CA GLY A 358 20.68 -15.74 4.44
C GLY A 358 20.72 -15.07 5.82
N VAL A 359 21.87 -15.13 6.50
CA VAL A 359 22.06 -14.56 7.84
C VAL A 359 22.33 -13.06 7.75
N ASP A 360 23.23 -12.64 6.87
CA ASP A 360 23.58 -11.23 6.72
C ASP A 360 23.48 -10.76 5.28
N VAL A 361 23.26 -9.45 5.11
CA VAL A 361 23.35 -8.79 3.83
C VAL A 361 24.80 -8.70 3.38
N VAL A 362 25.06 -9.08 2.14
CA VAL A 362 26.38 -8.94 1.50
C VAL A 362 26.41 -7.60 0.76
N GLY A 363 27.41 -6.78 1.04
CA GLY A 363 27.56 -5.47 0.42
C GLY A 363 26.62 -4.41 0.97
N GLN A 364 25.90 -3.71 0.12
CA GLN A 364 25.05 -2.60 0.54
C GLN A 364 23.70 -3.05 1.09
N ALA A 365 23.46 -2.75 2.36
CA ALA A 365 22.15 -2.88 2.98
C ALA A 365 21.32 -1.61 2.77
N PHE A 366 20.00 -1.78 2.66
CA PHE A 366 19.02 -0.70 2.59
C PHE A 366 18.05 -0.75 3.77
N ASN A 367 17.62 0.41 4.22
CA ASN A 367 16.66 0.53 5.32
C ASN A 367 15.37 1.22 4.87
N GLU A 368 14.47 1.47 5.83
CA GLU A 368 13.19 2.14 5.60
C GLU A 368 13.33 3.51 4.94
N LYS A 369 14.38 4.27 5.23
CA LYS A 369 14.60 5.61 4.67
C LYS A 369 14.97 5.52 3.19
N ASN A 370 15.85 4.57 2.81
CA ASN A 370 16.18 4.31 1.42
C ASN A 370 14.94 3.85 0.63
N LEU A 371 14.12 2.97 1.25
CA LEU A 371 12.87 2.53 0.66
C LEU A 371 11.93 3.70 0.41
N PHE A 372 11.67 4.55 1.40
CA PHE A 372 10.78 5.70 1.25
C PHE A 372 11.29 6.70 0.21
N ALA A 373 12.59 6.99 0.18
CA ALA A 373 13.19 7.81 -0.87
C ALA A 373 12.93 7.21 -2.26
N THR A 374 13.03 5.88 -2.38
CA THR A 374 12.76 5.14 -3.62
C THR A 374 11.30 5.26 -4.05
N LEU A 375 10.36 5.00 -3.13
CA LEU A 375 8.92 5.04 -3.43
C LEU A 375 8.48 6.44 -3.87
N PHE A 376 8.94 7.49 -3.17
CA PHE A 376 8.63 8.87 -3.54
C PHE A 376 9.24 9.23 -4.90
N THR A 377 10.50 8.89 -5.14
CA THR A 377 11.16 9.14 -6.42
C THR A 377 10.43 8.44 -7.57
N ALA A 378 10.06 7.17 -7.41
CA ALA A 378 9.31 6.41 -8.42
C ALA A 378 7.97 7.08 -8.77
N LEU A 379 7.30 7.66 -7.78
CA LEU A 379 6.03 8.39 -7.96
C LEU A 379 6.23 9.84 -8.43
N GLY A 380 7.47 10.30 -8.63
CA GLY A 380 7.76 11.69 -9.01
C GLY A 380 7.52 12.69 -7.90
N ILE A 381 7.52 12.24 -6.65
CA ILE A 381 7.38 13.08 -5.45
C ILE A 381 8.78 13.38 -4.92
N ASP A 382 9.07 14.65 -4.62
CA ASP A 382 10.34 15.03 -4.02
C ASP A 382 10.54 14.37 -2.65
N PRO A 383 11.50 13.45 -2.48
CA PRO A 383 11.76 12.78 -1.20
C PRO A 383 12.37 13.70 -0.15
N TYR A 384 12.94 14.82 -0.55
CA TYR A 384 13.69 15.74 0.33
C TYR A 384 12.91 16.98 0.72
N ALA A 385 11.62 17.06 0.33
CA ALA A 385 10.77 18.16 0.71
C ALA A 385 10.67 18.32 2.25
N GLU A 386 10.61 19.55 2.68
CA GLU A 386 10.52 19.94 4.08
C GLU A 386 9.07 20.28 4.46
N TYR A 387 8.74 20.03 5.71
CA TYR A 387 7.47 20.41 6.31
C TYR A 387 7.72 21.46 7.38
N ASP A 388 7.36 22.71 7.07
CA ASP A 388 7.37 23.80 8.05
C ASP A 388 6.02 23.82 8.78
N LEU A 389 6.03 23.36 10.00
CA LEU A 389 4.85 23.33 10.85
C LEU A 389 4.98 24.45 11.89
N PRO A 390 3.93 25.28 12.09
CA PRO A 390 3.99 26.39 13.06
C PRO A 390 4.40 25.91 14.45
N ASN A 391 5.44 26.54 15.01
CA ASN A 391 6.01 26.24 16.33
C ASN A 391 6.61 24.83 16.48
N LEU A 392 6.97 24.17 15.37
CA LEU A 392 7.60 22.86 15.36
C LEU A 392 8.95 22.93 14.63
N PRO A 393 9.86 21.98 14.91
CA PRO A 393 11.06 21.82 14.09
C PRO A 393 10.69 21.50 12.63
N THR A 394 11.53 21.89 11.69
CA THR A 394 11.42 21.45 10.30
C THR A 394 11.55 19.93 10.22
N PHE A 395 10.58 19.28 9.61
CA PHE A 395 10.61 17.85 9.34
C PHE A 395 10.91 17.60 7.87
N HIS A 396 11.75 16.64 7.59
CA HIS A 396 12.01 16.17 6.24
C HIS A 396 11.08 15.01 5.88
N ARG A 397 10.65 14.93 4.62
CA ARG A 397 9.83 13.82 4.11
C ARG A 397 10.57 12.50 4.26
N VAL A 398 11.84 12.45 3.88
CA VAL A 398 12.76 11.36 4.18
C VAL A 398 13.86 11.89 5.10
N GLU A 399 14.06 11.23 6.23
CA GLU A 399 15.09 11.62 7.20
C GLU A 399 16.50 11.40 6.66
N ASP A 400 17.44 12.17 7.19
CA ASP A 400 18.87 12.07 6.91
C ASP A 400 19.22 12.23 5.42
N ARG A 401 18.26 12.71 4.61
CA ARG A 401 18.35 12.78 3.14
C ARG A 401 18.85 11.47 2.54
N ALA A 402 18.34 10.34 3.06
CA ALA A 402 18.73 9.01 2.61
C ALA A 402 18.53 8.86 1.10
N GLU A 403 19.53 8.31 0.43
CA GLU A 403 19.50 8.11 -1.01
C GLU A 403 18.52 6.99 -1.39
N PRO A 404 17.79 7.13 -2.50
CA PRO A 404 16.95 6.06 -3.01
C PRO A 404 17.79 4.87 -3.49
N ILE A 405 17.18 3.71 -3.53
CA ILE A 405 17.77 2.48 -4.12
C ILE A 405 17.79 2.66 -5.64
N ARG A 406 18.78 3.37 -6.16
CA ARG A 406 18.87 3.78 -7.58
C ARG A 406 18.78 2.61 -8.56
N ALA A 407 19.28 1.45 -8.16
CA ALA A 407 19.32 0.26 -9.01
C ALA A 407 17.92 -0.29 -9.36
N VAL A 408 16.89 0.03 -8.58
CA VAL A 408 15.48 -0.36 -8.85
C VAL A 408 14.68 0.75 -9.55
N LEU A 409 15.24 1.94 -9.75
CA LEU A 409 14.55 3.06 -10.40
C LEU A 409 14.77 3.02 -11.93
N ALA A 410 13.70 3.36 -12.69
CA ALA A 410 13.71 3.39 -14.16
C ALA A 410 14.39 4.63 -14.74
#